data_385e6461785f453c808ae5aad475ccb1
#
_entry.id   385e6461785f453c808ae5aad475ccb1
#
_cell.length_a   1.000
_cell.length_b   1.000
_cell.length_c   1.000
_cell.angle_alpha   90.00
_cell.angle_beta   90.00
_cell.angle_gamma   90.00
#
_symmetry.space_group_name_H-M   'P 1'
#
loop_
_entity.id
_entity.type
_entity.pdbx_description
1 polymer ?
#
loop_
_entity_poly.entity_id
_entity_poly.type
_entity_poly.pdbx_seq_one_letter_code
_entity_poly.pdbx_strand_id
1 'polypeptide(L)'
;MKVVVMQSVAGDSTITSIYSQDREWVIYAFAAAYLLVLCLVGGKQGLKGALGLVFTFFCILFVYLPLVYRGWSPFWVAVLICIVTTLVTMYLIGGPTRKTVVAAGGTVAGVVIAGLAATLFSLATGITGWNVSDIESLLTLASTSGIQVGGLLFSGLLISSLGAVMDVAMSIASSMAEVQAQTPDISRRALFQACLLYTSDAADE
;
A
#
# COMPACT_ATOMS: atom_id res chain seq x y z
N MET A 1 -32.64 -0.48 13.73
CA MET A 1 -31.77 0.15 12.74
C MET A 1 -30.75 0.94 13.53
N LYS A 2 -29.46 0.57 13.47
CA LYS A 2 -28.40 1.32 14.15
C LYS A 2 -27.92 2.42 13.21
N VAL A 3 -27.74 3.63 13.70
CA VAL A 3 -27.29 4.80 12.96
C VAL A 3 -26.05 5.39 13.61
N VAL A 4 -25.11 5.83 12.81
CA VAL A 4 -23.94 6.59 13.26
C VAL A 4 -24.35 8.05 13.35
N VAL A 5 -24.15 8.65 14.51
CA VAL A 5 -24.56 10.00 14.82
C VAL A 5 -23.31 10.87 14.94
N MET A 6 -23.28 11.98 14.22
CA MET A 6 -22.23 12.98 14.34
C MET A 6 -22.71 14.09 15.29
N GLN A 7 -21.96 14.32 16.37
CA GLN A 7 -22.17 15.41 17.29
C GLN A 7 -21.22 16.56 16.99
N SER A 8 -21.75 17.67 16.53
CA SER A 8 -21.00 18.93 16.41
C SER A 8 -21.27 19.80 17.63
N VAL A 9 -20.24 20.09 18.40
CA VAL A 9 -20.31 21.00 19.54
C VAL A 9 -19.89 22.39 19.06
N ALA A 10 -20.86 23.30 18.95
CA ALA A 10 -20.62 24.70 18.61
C ALA A 10 -21.03 25.57 19.79
N GLY A 11 -20.10 25.94 20.66
CA GLY A 11 -20.35 26.68 21.90
C GLY A 11 -21.23 25.88 22.87
N ASP A 12 -22.38 26.43 23.29
CA ASP A 12 -23.30 25.80 24.26
C ASP A 12 -24.39 24.93 23.58
N SER A 13 -24.38 24.82 22.26
CA SER A 13 -25.34 24.02 21.48
C SER A 13 -24.66 22.76 20.87
N THR A 14 -25.23 21.60 21.19
CA THR A 14 -24.87 20.34 20.55
C THR A 14 -25.87 20.05 19.42
N ILE A 15 -25.42 20.12 18.18
CA ILE A 15 -26.21 19.73 17.02
C ILE A 15 -25.89 18.26 16.72
N THR A 16 -26.92 17.42 16.84
CA THR A 16 -26.83 15.98 16.56
C THR A 16 -27.41 15.72 15.20
N SER A 17 -26.58 15.31 14.24
CA SER A 17 -27.01 14.93 12.88
C SER A 17 -26.78 13.45 12.62
N ILE A 18 -27.68 12.80 11.88
CA ILE A 18 -27.49 11.42 11.42
C ILE A 18 -26.49 11.45 10.28
N TYR A 19 -25.30 10.88 10.51
CA TYR A 19 -24.25 10.86 9.51
C TYR A 19 -24.42 9.71 8.50
N SER A 20 -24.70 8.49 8.99
CA SER A 20 -24.78 7.30 8.14
C SER A 20 -25.53 6.17 8.83
N GLN A 21 -26.01 5.19 8.05
CA GLN A 21 -26.46 3.90 8.59
C GLN A 21 -25.28 3.05 9.01
N ASP A 22 -25.38 2.45 10.18
CA ASP A 22 -24.41 1.44 10.64
C ASP A 22 -24.51 0.21 9.72
N ARG A 23 -23.48 -0.02 8.92
CA ARG A 23 -23.33 -1.16 8.01
C ARG A 23 -22.10 -2.00 8.34
N GLU A 24 -21.61 -1.94 9.54
CA GLU A 24 -20.37 -2.64 9.97
C GLU A 24 -20.43 -4.13 9.65
N TRP A 25 -21.55 -4.79 9.93
CA TRP A 25 -21.71 -6.22 9.67
C TRP A 25 -21.59 -6.58 8.18
N VAL A 26 -22.01 -5.68 7.28
CA VAL A 26 -21.90 -5.89 5.82
C VAL A 26 -20.43 -5.82 5.42
N ILE A 27 -19.68 -4.88 5.97
CA ILE A 27 -18.24 -4.74 5.69
C ILE A 27 -17.50 -6.00 6.17
N TYR A 28 -17.78 -6.47 7.37
CA TYR A 28 -17.17 -7.71 7.89
C TYR A 28 -17.56 -8.94 7.07
N ALA A 29 -18.82 -9.04 6.63
CA ALA A 29 -19.27 -10.12 5.78
C ALA A 29 -18.55 -10.14 4.42
N PHE A 30 -18.40 -8.97 3.78
CA PHE A 30 -17.65 -8.87 2.53
C PHE A 30 -16.15 -9.14 2.73
N ALA A 31 -15.54 -8.67 3.80
CA ALA A 31 -14.14 -8.95 4.11
C ALA A 31 -13.92 -10.47 4.33
N ALA A 32 -14.80 -11.11 5.08
CA ALA A 32 -14.75 -12.56 5.30
C ALA A 32 -14.98 -13.35 3.98
N ALA A 33 -15.95 -12.94 3.17
CA ALA A 33 -16.21 -13.54 1.86
C ALA A 33 -14.99 -13.39 0.93
N TYR A 34 -14.36 -12.21 0.91
CA TYR A 34 -13.14 -11.98 0.12
C TYR A 34 -12.01 -12.92 0.56
N LEU A 35 -11.73 -13.02 1.86
CA LEU A 35 -10.68 -13.90 2.38
C LEU A 35 -11.00 -15.38 2.08
N LEU A 36 -12.26 -15.76 2.15
CA LEU A 36 -12.72 -17.12 1.84
C LEU A 36 -12.47 -17.43 0.36
N VAL A 37 -12.87 -16.55 -0.56
CA VAL A 37 -12.63 -16.72 -2.00
C VAL A 37 -11.13 -16.79 -2.28
N LEU A 38 -10.33 -15.92 -1.66
CA LEU A 38 -8.88 -15.94 -1.81
C LEU A 38 -8.27 -17.28 -1.39
N CYS A 39 -8.75 -17.86 -0.29
CA CYS A 39 -8.27 -19.17 0.20
C CYS A 39 -8.76 -20.32 -0.70
N LEU A 40 -10.00 -20.27 -1.19
CA LEU A 40 -10.57 -21.32 -2.04
C LEU A 40 -9.90 -21.38 -3.42
N VAL A 41 -9.71 -20.20 -4.05
CA VAL A 41 -9.12 -20.11 -5.39
C VAL A 41 -7.61 -20.30 -5.34
N GLY A 42 -6.95 -19.64 -4.37
CA GLY A 42 -5.48 -19.63 -4.26
C GLY A 42 -4.89 -20.84 -3.50
N GLY A 43 -5.71 -21.65 -2.85
CA GLY A 43 -5.25 -22.80 -2.05
C GLY A 43 -4.18 -22.39 -1.02
N LYS A 44 -3.05 -23.12 -0.99
CA LYS A 44 -1.94 -22.83 -0.07
C LYS A 44 -1.28 -21.45 -0.33
N GLN A 45 -1.24 -20.99 -1.57
CA GLN A 45 -0.70 -19.67 -1.90
C GLN A 45 -1.70 -18.57 -1.53
N GLY A 46 -3.00 -18.80 -1.73
CA GLY A 46 -4.05 -17.89 -1.29
C GLY A 46 -4.04 -17.67 0.22
N LEU A 47 -3.84 -18.75 1.00
CA LEU A 47 -3.71 -18.63 2.46
C LEU A 47 -2.50 -17.78 2.88
N LYS A 48 -1.36 -17.94 2.21
CA LYS A 48 -0.17 -17.11 2.46
C LYS A 48 -0.42 -15.64 2.10
N GLY A 49 -1.13 -15.39 0.98
CA GLY A 49 -1.55 -14.06 0.57
C GLY A 49 -2.51 -13.43 1.58
N ALA A 50 -3.49 -14.18 2.08
CA ALA A 50 -4.42 -13.74 3.12
C ALA A 50 -3.68 -13.36 4.42
N LEU A 51 -2.70 -14.17 4.83
CA LEU A 51 -1.84 -13.85 5.98
C LEU A 51 -1.02 -12.58 5.77
N GLY A 52 -0.48 -12.38 4.57
CA GLY A 52 0.23 -11.16 4.19
C GLY A 52 -0.68 -9.92 4.26
N LEU A 53 -1.92 -10.03 3.77
CA LEU A 53 -2.90 -8.95 3.83
C LEU A 53 -3.28 -8.60 5.27
N VAL A 54 -3.56 -9.60 6.10
CA VAL A 54 -3.86 -9.40 7.53
C VAL A 54 -2.65 -8.77 8.24
N PHE A 55 -1.44 -9.21 7.94
CA PHE A 55 -0.21 -8.62 8.47
C PHE A 55 -0.06 -7.15 8.07
N THR A 56 -0.30 -6.82 6.81
CA THR A 56 -0.25 -5.42 6.32
C THR A 56 -1.28 -4.55 7.03
N PHE A 57 -2.51 -5.04 7.18
CA PHE A 57 -3.56 -4.35 7.91
C PHE A 57 -3.20 -4.13 9.39
N PHE A 58 -2.62 -5.14 10.01
CA PHE A 58 -2.09 -5.03 11.38
C PHE A 58 -1.00 -3.97 11.49
N CYS A 59 -0.04 -3.95 10.57
CA CYS A 59 1.01 -2.92 10.54
C CYS A 59 0.45 -1.51 10.38
N ILE A 60 -0.59 -1.33 9.54
CA ILE A 60 -1.23 -0.03 9.37
C ILE A 60 -1.92 0.41 10.66
N LEU A 61 -2.71 -0.44 11.28
CA LEU A 61 -3.49 -0.06 12.47
C LEU A 61 -2.61 0.10 13.73
N PHE A 62 -1.66 -0.81 13.96
CA PHE A 62 -0.92 -0.87 15.22
C PHE A 62 0.47 -0.23 15.16
N VAL A 63 1.03 0.00 13.97
CA VAL A 63 2.33 0.63 13.83
C VAL A 63 2.20 2.01 13.18
N TYR A 64 1.58 2.09 11.99
CA TYR A 64 1.47 3.34 11.25
C TYR A 64 0.68 4.40 12.02
N LEU A 65 -0.57 4.10 12.38
CA LEU A 65 -1.42 5.07 13.07
C LEU A 65 -0.83 5.58 14.39
N PRO A 66 -0.36 4.73 15.32
CA PRO A 66 0.22 5.23 16.57
C PRO A 66 1.48 6.07 16.40
N LEU A 67 2.33 5.76 15.38
CA LEU A 67 3.51 6.57 15.12
C LEU A 67 3.13 7.95 14.56
N VAL A 68 2.15 8.00 13.66
CA VAL A 68 1.65 9.26 13.11
C VAL A 68 1.02 10.12 14.21
N TYR A 69 0.24 9.52 15.13
CA TYR A 69 -0.33 10.22 16.27
C TYR A 69 0.72 10.74 17.27
N ARG A 70 1.91 10.12 17.31
CA ARG A 70 3.05 10.61 18.10
C ARG A 70 3.78 11.78 17.47
N GLY A 71 3.31 12.29 16.31
CA GLY A 71 3.90 13.43 15.63
C GLY A 71 5.04 13.09 14.66
N TRP A 72 5.25 11.81 14.35
CA TRP A 72 6.19 11.41 13.31
C TRP A 72 5.65 11.79 11.94
N SER A 73 6.54 12.13 11.00
CA SER A 73 6.12 12.44 9.64
C SER A 73 5.39 11.25 9.01
N PRO A 74 4.10 11.40 8.62
CA PRO A 74 3.29 10.31 8.07
C PRO A 74 3.94 9.66 6.85
N PHE A 75 4.60 10.46 6.03
CA PHE A 75 5.24 10.04 4.81
C PHE A 75 6.40 9.05 5.05
N TRP A 76 7.37 9.41 5.92
CA TRP A 76 8.52 8.56 6.20
C TRP A 76 8.14 7.28 6.94
N VAL A 77 7.14 7.37 7.83
CA VAL A 77 6.57 6.19 8.50
C VAL A 77 5.93 5.26 7.48
N ALA A 78 5.21 5.80 6.49
CA ALA A 78 4.62 4.99 5.41
C ALA A 78 5.70 4.28 4.57
N VAL A 79 6.77 4.99 4.17
CA VAL A 79 7.88 4.38 3.43
C VAL A 79 8.48 3.20 4.22
N LEU A 80 8.73 3.39 5.51
CA LEU A 80 9.28 2.35 6.38
C LEU A 80 8.33 1.14 6.45
N ILE A 81 7.04 1.36 6.65
CA ILE A 81 6.03 0.29 6.70
C ILE A 81 5.90 -0.40 5.35
N CYS A 82 5.93 0.34 4.23
CA CYS A 82 5.95 -0.25 2.90
C CYS A 82 7.15 -1.19 2.71
N ILE A 83 8.33 -0.82 3.20
CA ILE A 83 9.51 -1.70 3.15
C ILE A 83 9.30 -2.96 3.98
N VAL A 84 8.85 -2.83 5.22
CA VAL A 84 8.63 -3.97 6.12
C VAL A 84 7.55 -4.90 5.58
N THR A 85 6.42 -4.37 5.18
CA THR A 85 5.30 -5.16 4.62
C THR A 85 5.69 -5.84 3.32
N THR A 86 6.44 -5.17 2.44
CA THR A 86 6.97 -5.77 1.20
C THR A 86 7.84 -6.98 1.51
N LEU A 87 8.83 -6.83 2.38
CA LEU A 87 9.75 -7.91 2.71
C LEU A 87 9.01 -9.11 3.30
N VAL A 88 8.11 -8.88 4.25
CA VAL A 88 7.34 -9.95 4.90
C VAL A 88 6.38 -10.62 3.92
N THR A 89 5.62 -9.84 3.16
CA THR A 89 4.61 -10.36 2.23
C THR A 89 5.24 -11.14 1.09
N MET A 90 6.31 -10.59 0.50
CA MET A 90 7.07 -11.27 -0.55
C MET A 90 7.68 -12.58 -0.05
N TYR A 91 8.24 -12.59 1.17
CA TYR A 91 8.78 -13.80 1.78
C TYR A 91 7.69 -14.86 2.06
N LEU A 92 6.52 -14.42 2.54
CA LEU A 92 5.38 -15.31 2.79
C LEU A 92 4.85 -15.97 1.51
N ILE A 93 4.68 -15.19 0.44
CA ILE A 93 4.08 -15.66 -0.82
C ILE A 93 5.10 -16.44 -1.64
N GLY A 94 6.26 -15.86 -1.90
CA GLY A 94 7.30 -16.41 -2.79
C GLY A 94 8.27 -17.38 -2.11
N GLY A 95 8.28 -17.45 -0.77
CA GLY A 95 9.23 -18.23 0.00
C GLY A 95 10.67 -17.69 -0.09
N PRO A 96 11.66 -18.40 0.52
CA PRO A 96 13.05 -17.98 0.52
C PRO A 96 13.76 -18.36 -0.79
N THR A 97 13.31 -17.80 -1.90
CA THR A 97 13.88 -18.04 -3.23
C THR A 97 14.68 -16.82 -3.72
N ARG A 98 15.66 -17.05 -4.60
CA ARG A 98 16.42 -15.96 -5.22
C ARG A 98 15.51 -14.97 -5.95
N LYS A 99 14.45 -15.47 -6.60
CA LYS A 99 13.44 -14.64 -7.28
C LYS A 99 12.78 -13.65 -6.30
N THR A 100 12.35 -14.16 -5.15
CA THR A 100 11.69 -13.37 -4.10
C THR A 100 12.60 -12.27 -3.55
N VAL A 101 13.87 -12.58 -3.31
CA VAL A 101 14.85 -11.60 -2.81
C VAL A 101 15.09 -10.49 -3.84
N VAL A 102 15.21 -10.84 -5.12
CA VAL A 102 15.41 -9.86 -6.20
C VAL A 102 14.16 -9.00 -6.37
N ALA A 103 12.96 -9.61 -6.40
CA ALA A 103 11.70 -8.89 -6.50
C ALA A 103 11.51 -7.93 -5.31
N ALA A 104 11.74 -8.41 -4.09
CA ALA A 104 11.63 -7.58 -2.88
C ALA A 104 12.63 -6.42 -2.91
N GLY A 105 13.88 -6.67 -3.31
CA GLY A 105 14.90 -5.63 -3.47
C GLY A 105 14.51 -4.59 -4.51
N GLY A 106 13.98 -5.01 -5.65
CA GLY A 106 13.47 -4.13 -6.70
C GLY A 106 12.29 -3.27 -6.22
N THR A 107 11.33 -3.88 -5.52
CA THR A 107 10.17 -3.17 -4.96
C THR A 107 10.61 -2.14 -3.90
N VAL A 108 11.50 -2.53 -2.98
CA VAL A 108 12.02 -1.61 -1.95
C VAL A 108 12.76 -0.44 -2.60
N ALA A 109 13.63 -0.70 -3.58
CA ALA A 109 14.32 0.36 -4.32
C ALA A 109 13.32 1.27 -5.03
N GLY A 110 12.30 0.72 -5.68
CA GLY A 110 11.23 1.47 -6.33
C GLY A 110 10.46 2.37 -5.35
N VAL A 111 10.08 1.85 -4.18
CA VAL A 111 9.39 2.63 -3.13
C VAL A 111 10.27 3.77 -2.61
N VAL A 112 11.55 3.53 -2.38
CA VAL A 112 12.50 4.57 -1.94
C VAL A 112 12.66 5.66 -3.00
N ILE A 113 12.85 5.27 -4.27
CA ILE A 113 12.98 6.23 -5.38
C ILE A 113 11.69 7.03 -5.55
N ALA A 114 10.52 6.37 -5.51
CA ALA A 114 9.22 7.04 -5.58
C ALA A 114 9.02 8.01 -4.41
N GLY A 115 9.43 7.62 -3.21
CA GLY A 115 9.40 8.46 -2.03
C GLY A 115 10.28 9.71 -2.16
N LEU A 116 11.51 9.55 -2.65
CA LEU A 116 12.40 10.68 -2.92
C LEU A 116 11.85 11.59 -4.01
N ALA A 117 11.36 11.03 -5.11
CA ALA A 117 10.73 11.79 -6.18
C ALA A 117 9.50 12.57 -5.69
N ALA A 118 8.64 11.95 -4.89
CA ALA A 118 7.46 12.59 -4.32
C ALA A 118 7.83 13.77 -3.38
N THR A 119 8.87 13.60 -2.55
CA THR A 119 9.38 14.69 -1.70
C THR A 119 9.95 15.85 -2.51
N LEU A 120 10.75 15.56 -3.52
CA LEU A 120 11.30 16.59 -4.41
C LEU A 120 10.18 17.34 -5.14
N PHE A 121 9.18 16.61 -5.65
CA PHE A 121 8.06 17.21 -6.35
C PHE A 121 7.19 18.06 -5.41
N SER A 122 6.93 17.58 -4.20
CA SER A 122 6.20 18.33 -3.17
C SER A 122 6.89 19.63 -2.80
N LEU A 123 8.23 19.60 -2.66
CA LEU A 123 9.03 20.80 -2.39
C LEU A 123 9.03 21.78 -3.57
N ALA A 124 9.10 21.26 -4.81
CA ALA A 124 9.13 22.10 -6.01
C ALA A 124 7.78 22.77 -6.31
N THR A 125 6.68 22.08 -6.05
CA THR A 125 5.31 22.55 -6.37
C THR A 125 4.63 23.26 -5.22
N GLY A 126 5.15 23.17 -4.00
CA GLY A 126 4.55 23.77 -2.81
C GLY A 126 3.16 23.17 -2.49
N ILE A 127 2.87 21.95 -2.93
CA ILE A 127 1.60 21.30 -2.68
C ILE A 127 1.51 20.93 -1.20
N THR A 128 0.67 21.64 -0.48
CA THR A 128 0.44 21.44 0.97
C THR A 128 -0.70 20.45 1.27
N GLY A 129 -1.34 19.90 0.24
CA GLY A 129 -2.48 18.98 0.41
C GLY A 129 -3.82 19.66 0.69
N TRP A 130 -3.89 21.01 0.68
CA TRP A 130 -5.07 21.78 1.01
C TRP A 130 -6.15 21.82 -0.10
N ASN A 131 -5.87 21.31 -1.29
CA ASN A 131 -6.75 21.38 -2.47
C ASN A 131 -7.51 20.08 -2.74
N VAL A 132 -7.70 19.21 -1.74
CA VAL A 132 -8.43 17.95 -1.91
C VAL A 132 -9.90 18.11 -1.53
N SER A 133 -10.80 17.55 -2.34
CA SER A 133 -12.22 17.43 -2.00
C SER A 133 -12.36 16.64 -0.69
N ASP A 134 -13.29 17.00 0.19
CA ASP A 134 -13.47 16.44 1.54
C ASP A 134 -12.41 16.84 2.58
N ILE A 135 -11.76 17.96 2.37
CA ILE A 135 -10.71 18.48 3.24
C ILE A 135 -11.21 18.80 4.67
N GLU A 136 -12.50 19.08 4.84
CA GLU A 136 -13.07 19.48 6.15
C GLU A 136 -12.83 18.43 7.25
N SER A 137 -13.01 17.15 6.93
CA SER A 137 -12.75 16.04 7.86
C SER A 137 -11.28 15.91 8.18
N LEU A 138 -10.41 16.10 7.18
CA LEU A 138 -8.95 16.03 7.32
C LEU A 138 -8.42 17.27 8.06
N LEU A 139 -9.01 18.44 7.85
CA LEU A 139 -8.67 19.66 8.56
C LEU A 139 -9.01 19.58 10.05
N THR A 140 -10.17 19.02 10.38
CA THR A 140 -10.56 18.78 11.78
C THR A 140 -9.57 17.84 12.45
N LEU A 141 -9.13 16.78 11.75
CA LEU A 141 -8.10 15.86 12.23
C LEU A 141 -6.77 16.57 12.40
N ALA A 142 -6.34 17.38 11.44
CA ALA A 142 -5.09 18.13 11.46
C ALA A 142 -5.06 19.15 12.60
N SER A 143 -6.14 19.91 12.81
CA SER A 143 -6.24 20.91 13.87
C SER A 143 -6.26 20.29 15.27
N THR A 144 -6.83 19.08 15.40
CA THR A 144 -6.92 18.37 16.69
C THR A 144 -5.64 17.60 17.01
N SER A 145 -4.95 17.05 15.98
CA SER A 145 -3.84 16.10 16.17
C SER A 145 -2.50 16.64 15.68
N GLY A 146 -2.45 17.81 15.03
CA GLY A 146 -1.22 18.38 14.46
C GLY A 146 -0.62 17.58 13.29
N ILE A 147 -1.38 16.66 12.70
CA ILE A 147 -0.92 15.76 11.63
C ILE A 147 -0.82 16.53 10.32
N GLN A 148 0.27 16.32 9.58
CA GLN A 148 0.45 16.89 8.24
C GLN A 148 -0.45 16.18 7.22
N VAL A 149 -1.52 16.85 6.78
CA VAL A 149 -2.51 16.31 5.83
C VAL A 149 -1.87 15.86 4.51
N GLY A 150 -0.96 16.67 3.95
CA GLY A 150 -0.25 16.31 2.73
C GLY A 150 0.55 15.01 2.86
N GLY A 151 1.26 14.84 3.97
CA GLY A 151 1.99 13.61 4.27
C GLY A 151 1.08 12.39 4.41
N LEU A 152 -0.13 12.56 4.99
CA LEU A 152 -1.11 11.50 5.14
C LEU A 152 -1.68 11.05 3.79
N LEU A 153 -2.01 11.99 2.91
CA LEU A 153 -2.50 11.70 1.56
C LEU A 153 -1.44 10.97 0.72
N PHE A 154 -0.19 11.45 0.72
CA PHE A 154 0.90 10.77 0.03
C PHE A 154 1.17 9.37 0.58
N SER A 155 1.05 9.18 1.90
CA SER A 155 1.22 7.87 2.50
C SER A 155 0.11 6.89 2.07
N GLY A 156 -1.13 7.36 1.99
CA GLY A 156 -2.25 6.58 1.44
C GLY A 156 -2.01 6.15 -0.01
N LEU A 157 -1.51 7.06 -0.84
CA LEU A 157 -1.15 6.78 -2.23
C LEU A 157 -0.02 5.74 -2.33
N LEU A 158 1.04 5.88 -1.54
CA LEU A 158 2.15 4.91 -1.51
C LEU A 158 1.68 3.52 -1.10
N ILE A 159 0.89 3.42 -0.03
CA ILE A 159 0.38 2.14 0.48
C ILE A 159 -0.56 1.49 -0.57
N SER A 160 -1.42 2.27 -1.23
CA SER A 160 -2.34 1.73 -2.23
C SER A 160 -1.65 1.27 -3.50
N SER A 161 -0.59 1.96 -3.94
CA SER A 161 0.18 1.59 -5.13
C SER A 161 1.14 0.41 -4.88
N LEU A 162 1.45 0.11 -3.63
CA LEU A 162 2.42 -0.92 -3.26
C LEU A 162 2.05 -2.30 -3.82
N GLY A 163 0.76 -2.67 -3.81
CA GLY A 163 0.29 -3.94 -4.35
C GLY A 163 0.66 -4.10 -5.83
N ALA A 164 0.34 -3.11 -6.65
CA ALA A 164 0.64 -3.12 -8.09
C ALA A 164 2.16 -3.20 -8.36
N VAL A 165 2.97 -2.45 -7.60
CA VAL A 165 4.44 -2.49 -7.72
C VAL A 165 4.99 -3.86 -7.35
N MET A 166 4.44 -4.51 -6.31
CA MET A 166 4.84 -5.87 -5.93
C MET A 166 4.55 -6.89 -7.02
N ASP A 167 3.36 -6.83 -7.62
CA ASP A 167 2.95 -7.78 -8.66
C ASP A 167 3.81 -7.66 -9.91
N VAL A 168 4.12 -6.43 -10.34
CA VAL A 168 5.03 -6.16 -11.45
C VAL A 168 6.44 -6.66 -11.13
N ALA A 169 6.96 -6.40 -9.93
CA ALA A 169 8.29 -6.84 -9.53
C ALA A 169 8.41 -8.38 -9.49
N MET A 170 7.37 -9.08 -9.01
CA MET A 170 7.33 -10.53 -9.01
C MET A 170 7.24 -11.11 -10.42
N SER A 171 6.45 -10.51 -11.28
CA SER A 171 6.30 -10.91 -12.68
C SER A 171 7.64 -10.79 -13.41
N ILE A 172 8.29 -9.63 -13.32
CA ILE A 172 9.62 -9.39 -13.92
C ILE A 172 10.67 -10.37 -13.39
N ALA A 173 10.75 -10.54 -12.06
CA ALA A 173 11.70 -11.45 -11.44
C ALA A 173 11.48 -12.92 -11.85
N SER A 174 10.22 -13.32 -12.06
CA SER A 174 9.87 -14.65 -12.52
C SER A 174 10.28 -14.86 -13.97
N SER A 175 9.97 -13.91 -14.86
CA SER A 175 10.36 -13.95 -16.27
C SER A 175 11.88 -13.97 -16.45
N MET A 176 12.60 -13.13 -15.70
CA MET A 176 14.08 -13.13 -15.72
C MET A 176 14.66 -14.46 -15.27
N ALA A 177 14.10 -15.07 -14.25
CA ALA A 177 14.60 -16.36 -13.75
C ALA A 177 14.29 -17.50 -14.73
N GLU A 178 13.19 -17.42 -15.47
CA GLU A 178 12.85 -18.42 -16.50
C GLU A 178 13.77 -18.31 -17.70
N VAL A 179 14.00 -17.11 -18.21
CA VAL A 179 14.96 -16.86 -19.33
C VAL A 179 16.36 -17.32 -18.93
N GLN A 180 16.79 -17.03 -17.71
CA GLN A 180 18.11 -17.48 -17.23
C GLN A 180 18.19 -19.01 -17.08
N ALA A 181 17.09 -19.67 -16.73
CA ALA A 181 17.06 -21.13 -16.63
C ALA A 181 17.16 -21.81 -18.01
N GLN A 182 16.57 -21.17 -19.04
CA GLN A 182 16.62 -21.68 -20.43
C GLN A 182 17.97 -21.37 -21.10
N THR A 183 18.60 -20.25 -20.74
CA THR A 183 19.87 -19.81 -21.36
C THR A 183 20.84 -19.39 -20.24
N PRO A 184 21.57 -20.37 -19.63
CA PRO A 184 22.46 -20.10 -18.49
C PRO A 184 23.58 -19.10 -18.76
N ASP A 185 24.07 -19.05 -20.01
CA ASP A 185 25.20 -18.22 -20.46
C ASP A 185 24.78 -16.84 -20.98
N ILE A 186 23.51 -16.45 -20.80
CA ILE A 186 23.02 -15.15 -21.28
C ILE A 186 23.72 -13.99 -20.56
N SER A 187 24.19 -13.01 -21.32
CA SER A 187 24.79 -11.82 -20.73
C SER A 187 23.74 -11.00 -19.96
N ARG A 188 24.16 -10.30 -18.88
CA ARG A 188 23.25 -9.47 -18.07
C ARG A 188 22.50 -8.42 -18.89
N ARG A 189 23.14 -7.85 -19.94
CA ARG A 189 22.50 -6.86 -20.83
C ARG A 189 21.44 -7.50 -21.70
N ALA A 190 21.74 -8.66 -22.29
CA ALA A 190 20.78 -9.39 -23.10
C ALA A 190 19.58 -9.88 -22.29
N LEU A 191 19.81 -10.35 -21.05
CA LEU A 191 18.75 -10.74 -20.12
C LEU A 191 17.81 -9.54 -19.83
N PHE A 192 18.39 -8.38 -19.55
CA PHE A 192 17.62 -7.16 -19.28
C PHE A 192 16.80 -6.72 -20.50
N GLN A 193 17.39 -6.73 -21.70
CA GLN A 193 16.70 -6.38 -22.93
C GLN A 193 15.57 -7.38 -23.24
N ALA A 194 15.81 -8.67 -23.13
CA ALA A 194 14.80 -9.69 -23.36
C ALA A 194 13.61 -9.53 -22.40
N CYS A 195 13.88 -9.21 -21.13
CA CYS A 195 12.85 -9.00 -20.13
C CYS A 195 12.03 -7.72 -20.39
N LEU A 196 12.68 -6.63 -20.81
CA LEU A 196 11.98 -5.38 -21.19
C LEU A 196 11.07 -5.58 -22.39
N LEU A 197 11.55 -6.30 -23.43
CA LEU A 197 10.76 -6.58 -24.62
C LEU A 197 9.51 -7.39 -24.27
N TYR A 198 9.68 -8.43 -23.46
CA TYR A 198 8.58 -9.31 -23.05
C TYR A 198 7.51 -8.59 -22.20
N THR A 199 7.93 -7.65 -21.35
CA THR A 199 6.97 -6.84 -20.56
C THR A 199 6.30 -5.74 -21.39
N SER A 200 6.95 -5.24 -22.44
CA SER A 200 6.35 -4.25 -23.35
C SER A 200 5.30 -4.90 -24.27
N ASP A 201 5.60 -6.04 -24.86
CA ASP A 201 4.65 -6.76 -25.73
C ASP A 201 3.40 -7.23 -24.98
N ALA A 202 3.54 -7.60 -23.69
CA ALA A 202 2.40 -7.99 -22.85
C ALA A 202 1.51 -6.80 -22.42
N ALA A 203 1.98 -5.56 -22.59
CA ALA A 203 1.21 -4.35 -22.29
C ALA A 203 0.46 -3.80 -23.51
N ASP A 204 0.82 -4.25 -24.73
CA ASP A 204 0.23 -3.81 -25.98
C ASP A 204 -0.89 -4.76 -26.49
N GLU A 205 -1.13 -5.90 -25.84
CA GLU A 205 -2.28 -6.80 -26.06
C GLU A 205 -3.39 -6.53 -25.02
#